data_7fdca43b45d4be17f8654593cb9b40b4
#
_entry.id   7fdca43b45d4be17f8654593cb9b40b4
#
_cell.length_a   1.000
_cell.length_b   1.000
_cell.length_c   1.000
_cell.angle_alpha   90.00
_cell.angle_beta   90.00
_cell.angle_gamma   90.00
#
_symmetry.space_group_name_H-M   'P 1'
#
loop_
_entity.id
_entity.type
_entity.pdbx_description
1 polymer ?
#
loop_
_entity_poly.entity_id
_entity_poly.type
_entity_poly.pdbx_seq_one_letter_code
_entity_poly.pdbx_strand_id
1 'polypeptide(L)'
;DAIVFGCGSPGTMTGLSRFFAKAAPHVELIIADPVGSILTQYVNEGVLSTKSGSWMVEGIGEDFLPDISDFTRVKKAYAISDKESFMAGRELLTKEGVLGGSSSGTLLAAALKYCREQTAPKKVVVFVCDTGNKYLSKMYNDYWMLDNGFLEREAKGDLSDLILRPYAKRDTVVVSP
;
A
#
# COMPACT_ATOMS: atom_id res chain seq x y z
N ASP A 1 10.27 14.75 -11.68
CA ASP A 1 10.51 13.68 -12.65
C ASP A 1 9.42 12.62 -12.60
N ALA A 2 8.96 12.22 -11.39
CA ALA A 2 7.87 11.25 -11.23
C ALA A 2 6.95 11.60 -10.07
N ILE A 3 5.68 11.16 -10.17
CA ILE A 3 4.69 11.23 -9.10
C ILE A 3 4.16 9.83 -8.87
N VAL A 4 4.18 9.38 -7.60
CA VAL A 4 3.60 8.10 -7.18
C VAL A 4 2.33 8.39 -6.41
N PHE A 5 1.24 7.77 -6.82
CA PHE A 5 -0.07 7.94 -6.22
C PHE A 5 -0.86 6.62 -6.22
N GLY A 6 -1.87 6.53 -5.38
CA GLY A 6 -2.81 5.43 -5.36
C GLY A 6 -4.06 5.76 -6.17
N CYS A 7 -4.76 4.73 -6.58
CA CYS A 7 -6.02 4.85 -7.29
C CYS A 7 -7.10 4.09 -6.50
N GLY A 8 -8.05 4.83 -5.94
CA GLY A 8 -9.35 4.37 -5.53
C GLY A 8 -10.34 4.90 -6.56
N SER A 9 -11.28 5.78 -6.21
CA SER A 9 -11.99 6.49 -7.27
C SER A 9 -10.95 7.24 -8.13
N PRO A 10 -10.86 7.03 -9.46
CA PRO A 10 -9.72 7.48 -10.28
C PRO A 10 -9.69 8.99 -10.58
N GLY A 11 -10.45 9.80 -9.84
CA GLY A 11 -10.52 11.26 -10.07
C GLY A 11 -9.17 11.96 -9.96
N THR A 12 -8.39 11.65 -8.91
CA THR A 12 -7.04 12.21 -8.73
C THR A 12 -6.12 11.80 -9.87
N MET A 13 -6.11 10.53 -10.23
CA MET A 13 -5.30 9.98 -11.33
C MET A 13 -5.64 10.67 -12.65
N THR A 14 -6.92 10.73 -13.02
CA THR A 14 -7.38 11.36 -14.24
C THR A 14 -7.05 12.87 -14.26
N GLY A 15 -7.22 13.56 -13.12
CA GLY A 15 -6.83 14.96 -12.97
C GLY A 15 -5.33 15.18 -13.18
N LEU A 16 -4.48 14.36 -12.57
CA LEU A 16 -3.02 14.41 -12.77
C LEU A 16 -2.64 14.11 -14.22
N SER A 17 -3.24 13.10 -14.83
CA SER A 17 -3.02 12.77 -16.24
C SER A 17 -3.29 13.96 -17.15
N ARG A 18 -4.45 14.59 -17.00
CA ARG A 18 -4.86 15.75 -17.81
C ARG A 18 -3.99 16.98 -17.55
N PHE A 19 -3.64 17.25 -16.30
CA PHE A 19 -2.78 18.37 -15.94
C PHE A 19 -1.38 18.21 -16.50
N PHE A 20 -0.72 17.09 -16.23
CA PHE A 20 0.65 16.87 -16.66
C PHE A 20 0.80 16.63 -18.15
N ALA A 21 -0.27 16.23 -18.85
CA ALA A 21 -0.27 16.20 -20.30
C ALA A 21 0.06 17.57 -20.93
N LYS A 22 -0.36 18.65 -20.26
CA LYS A 22 -0.17 20.03 -20.74
C LYS A 22 0.99 20.74 -20.05
N ALA A 23 1.07 20.65 -18.72
CA ALA A 23 1.99 21.44 -17.92
C ALA A 23 3.43 20.90 -17.93
N ALA A 24 3.61 19.58 -17.92
CA ALA A 24 4.92 18.92 -17.86
C ALA A 24 4.82 17.47 -18.40
N PRO A 25 4.77 17.27 -19.72
CA PRO A 25 4.58 15.95 -20.34
C PRO A 25 5.67 14.91 -19.99
N HIS A 26 6.84 15.38 -19.56
CA HIS A 26 7.96 14.52 -19.15
C HIS A 26 7.80 13.90 -17.75
N VAL A 27 6.86 14.37 -16.95
CA VAL A 27 6.60 13.80 -15.61
C VAL A 27 5.96 12.43 -15.76
N GLU A 28 6.58 11.44 -15.15
CA GLU A 28 6.11 10.06 -15.12
C GLU A 28 5.04 9.89 -14.05
N LEU A 29 3.92 9.29 -14.43
CA LEU A 29 2.83 8.95 -13.52
C LEU A 29 2.91 7.48 -13.17
N ILE A 30 3.02 7.18 -11.88
CA ILE A 30 3.24 5.84 -11.34
C ILE A 30 2.12 5.51 -10.37
N ILE A 31 1.50 4.34 -10.51
CA ILE A 31 0.47 3.86 -9.59
C ILE A 31 1.08 2.90 -8.56
N ALA A 32 0.75 3.14 -7.31
CA ALA A 32 0.87 2.18 -6.23
C ALA A 32 -0.47 1.48 -6.04
N ASP A 33 -0.50 0.17 -6.16
CA ASP A 33 -1.71 -0.63 -6.20
C ASP A 33 -1.60 -1.81 -5.21
N PRO A 34 -2.62 -2.10 -4.39
CA PRO A 34 -2.55 -3.25 -3.50
C PRO A 34 -2.61 -4.56 -4.30
N VAL A 35 -1.87 -5.56 -3.84
CA VAL A 35 -1.99 -6.93 -4.39
C VAL A 35 -3.44 -7.39 -4.21
N GLY A 36 -4.04 -7.86 -5.29
CA GLY A 36 -5.44 -8.25 -5.36
C GLY A 36 -6.31 -7.28 -6.17
N SER A 37 -5.89 -6.03 -6.34
CA SER A 37 -6.51 -5.08 -7.25
C SER A 37 -6.21 -5.44 -8.72
N ILE A 38 -7.11 -5.07 -9.62
CA ILE A 38 -6.99 -5.33 -11.06
C ILE A 38 -6.10 -4.30 -11.77
N LEU A 39 -5.78 -3.17 -11.13
CA LEU A 39 -5.18 -2.03 -11.83
C LEU A 39 -3.76 -2.29 -12.27
N THR A 40 -2.96 -3.01 -11.46
CA THR A 40 -1.57 -3.33 -11.83
C THR A 40 -1.50 -4.10 -13.14
N GLN A 41 -2.33 -5.13 -13.30
CA GLN A 41 -2.37 -5.92 -14.52
C GLN A 41 -2.89 -5.10 -15.70
N TYR A 42 -3.95 -4.35 -15.47
CA TYR A 42 -4.52 -3.49 -16.51
C TYR A 42 -3.52 -2.44 -17.03
N VAL A 43 -2.83 -1.75 -16.14
CA VAL A 43 -1.86 -0.70 -16.52
C VAL A 43 -0.64 -1.28 -17.23
N ASN A 44 -0.09 -2.38 -16.71
CA ASN A 44 1.19 -2.90 -17.21
C ASN A 44 1.04 -3.81 -18.43
N GLU A 45 -0.09 -4.50 -18.56
CA GLU A 45 -0.29 -5.54 -19.59
C GLU A 45 -1.46 -5.23 -20.53
N GLY A 46 -2.29 -4.23 -20.21
CA GLY A 46 -3.53 -3.94 -20.97
C GLY A 46 -4.63 -4.97 -20.77
N VAL A 47 -4.49 -5.87 -19.79
CA VAL A 47 -5.43 -6.98 -19.55
C VAL A 47 -6.34 -6.62 -18.38
N LEU A 48 -7.64 -6.59 -18.62
CA LEU A 48 -8.64 -6.40 -17.57
C LEU A 48 -8.95 -7.77 -16.93
N SER A 49 -8.47 -7.97 -15.71
CA SER A 49 -8.83 -9.16 -14.93
C SER A 49 -10.31 -9.13 -14.55
N THR A 50 -10.99 -10.26 -14.68
CA THR A 50 -12.36 -10.45 -14.19
C THR A 50 -12.39 -10.98 -12.76
N LYS A 51 -11.23 -11.21 -12.15
CA LYS A 51 -11.11 -11.70 -10.77
C LYS A 51 -10.21 -10.74 -10.01
N SER A 52 -10.78 -10.12 -8.98
CA SER A 52 -10.05 -9.40 -7.94
C SER A 52 -9.76 -10.32 -6.76
N GLY A 53 -8.70 -10.02 -6.04
CA GLY A 53 -8.42 -10.60 -4.74
C GLY A 53 -9.01 -9.76 -3.61
N SER A 54 -8.43 -9.90 -2.42
CA SER A 54 -8.74 -9.06 -1.26
C SER A 54 -7.46 -8.42 -0.74
N TRP A 55 -7.58 -7.24 -0.17
CA TRP A 55 -6.50 -6.51 0.48
C TRP A 55 -7.02 -5.77 1.72
N MET A 56 -6.11 -5.37 2.61
CA MET A 56 -6.43 -4.70 3.87
C MET A 56 -6.05 -3.21 3.87
N VAL A 57 -5.31 -2.76 2.87
CA VAL A 57 -5.01 -1.34 2.65
C VAL A 57 -6.31 -0.61 2.32
N GLU A 58 -6.53 0.55 2.96
CA GLU A 58 -7.77 1.31 2.78
C GLU A 58 -7.60 2.44 1.76
N GLY A 59 -8.67 2.69 0.98
CA GLY A 59 -8.81 3.87 0.12
C GLY A 59 -8.16 3.78 -1.25
N ILE A 60 -7.50 2.70 -1.59
CA ILE A 60 -6.91 2.44 -2.92
C ILE A 60 -7.12 0.99 -3.34
N GLY A 61 -6.95 0.73 -4.62
CA GLY A 61 -7.24 -0.56 -5.25
C GLY A 61 -8.67 -0.62 -5.78
N GLU A 62 -8.86 -1.34 -6.88
CA GLU A 62 -10.14 -1.47 -7.56
C GLU A 62 -10.37 -2.92 -8.01
N ASP A 63 -11.62 -3.31 -8.08
CA ASP A 63 -12.10 -4.58 -8.63
C ASP A 63 -12.86 -4.40 -9.96
N PHE A 64 -13.04 -3.16 -10.41
CA PHE A 64 -13.60 -2.77 -11.71
C PHE A 64 -12.91 -1.49 -12.22
N LEU A 65 -13.14 -1.12 -13.47
CA LEU A 65 -12.67 0.16 -14.02
C LEU A 65 -13.82 1.16 -14.03
N PRO A 66 -13.78 2.21 -13.18
CA PRO A 66 -14.74 3.30 -13.26
C PRO A 66 -14.65 4.07 -14.60
N ASP A 67 -15.78 4.51 -15.15
CA ASP A 67 -15.86 5.20 -16.45
C ASP A 67 -15.00 6.48 -16.55
N ILE A 68 -14.75 7.13 -15.41
CA ILE A 68 -13.93 8.34 -15.34
C ILE A 68 -12.43 8.06 -15.50
N SER A 69 -12.01 6.79 -15.54
CA SER A 69 -10.61 6.40 -15.55
C SER A 69 -9.89 6.76 -16.84
N ASP A 70 -8.77 7.46 -16.73
CA ASP A 70 -7.86 7.75 -17.84
C ASP A 70 -6.42 7.34 -17.49
N PHE A 71 -6.07 6.10 -17.82
CA PHE A 71 -4.73 5.52 -17.56
C PHE A 71 -3.72 5.78 -18.67
N THR A 72 -4.09 6.52 -19.74
CA THR A 72 -3.26 6.67 -20.95
C THR A 72 -1.86 7.22 -20.69
N ARG A 73 -1.70 8.00 -19.62
CA ARG A 73 -0.41 8.58 -19.20
C ARG A 73 0.29 7.85 -18.06
N VAL A 74 -0.35 6.85 -17.47
CA VAL A 74 0.28 6.07 -16.42
C VAL A 74 1.35 5.18 -17.04
N LYS A 75 2.59 5.38 -16.59
CA LYS A 75 3.75 4.67 -17.14
C LYS A 75 3.85 3.24 -16.62
N LYS A 76 3.57 3.07 -15.34
CA LYS A 76 3.74 1.79 -14.65
C LYS A 76 2.88 1.74 -13.38
N ALA A 77 2.44 0.54 -13.00
CA ALA A 77 1.85 0.25 -11.71
C ALA A 77 2.70 -0.77 -10.96
N TYR A 78 2.81 -0.59 -9.64
CA TYR A 78 3.50 -1.52 -8.74
C TYR A 78 2.48 -2.18 -7.83
N ALA A 79 2.39 -3.50 -7.88
CA ALA A 79 1.65 -4.27 -6.90
C ALA A 79 2.43 -4.32 -5.57
N ILE A 80 1.80 -3.89 -4.49
CA ILE A 80 2.36 -3.81 -3.15
C ILE A 80 1.48 -4.64 -2.22
N SER A 81 2.07 -5.57 -1.49
CA SER A 81 1.35 -6.36 -0.50
C SER A 81 0.95 -5.52 0.72
N ASP A 82 -0.06 -5.98 1.47
CA ASP A 82 -0.46 -5.36 2.73
C ASP A 82 0.72 -5.27 3.71
N LYS A 83 1.52 -6.35 3.81
CA LYS A 83 2.72 -6.38 4.67
C LYS A 83 3.72 -5.29 4.28
N GLU A 84 4.06 -5.16 3.00
CA GLU A 84 4.95 -4.10 2.52
C GLU A 84 4.39 -2.71 2.80
N SER A 85 3.09 -2.52 2.59
CA SER A 85 2.39 -1.25 2.82
C SER A 85 2.45 -0.84 4.30
N PHE A 86 2.09 -1.75 5.20
CA PHE A 86 2.06 -1.46 6.64
C PHE A 86 3.47 -1.26 7.20
N MET A 87 4.45 -2.06 6.76
CA MET A 87 5.84 -1.89 7.19
C MET A 87 6.42 -0.57 6.70
N ALA A 88 6.19 -0.17 5.45
CA ALA A 88 6.65 1.11 4.92
C ALA A 88 6.01 2.31 5.66
N GLY A 89 4.72 2.23 6.02
CA GLY A 89 4.06 3.25 6.83
C GLY A 89 4.66 3.36 8.24
N ARG A 90 4.99 2.24 8.88
CA ARG A 90 5.68 2.20 10.18
C ARG A 90 7.11 2.75 10.09
N GLU A 91 7.83 2.44 9.03
CA GLU A 91 9.16 3.00 8.76
C GLU A 91 9.12 4.52 8.54
N LEU A 92 8.12 5.02 7.82
CA LEU A 92 7.90 6.45 7.62
C LEU A 92 7.73 7.18 8.96
N LEU A 93 6.97 6.58 9.90
CA LEU A 93 6.82 7.14 11.23
C LEU A 93 8.13 7.10 12.01
N THR A 94 8.82 5.96 12.05
CA THR A 94 9.98 5.78 12.92
C THR A 94 11.23 6.49 12.42
N LYS A 95 11.39 6.63 11.10
CA LYS A 95 12.57 7.25 10.48
C LYS A 95 12.39 8.75 10.21
N GLU A 96 11.17 9.15 9.82
CA GLU A 96 10.91 10.51 9.33
C GLU A 96 9.91 11.28 10.22
N GLY A 97 9.33 10.65 11.23
CA GLY A 97 8.35 11.28 12.12
C GLY A 97 7.00 11.57 11.47
N VAL A 98 6.69 10.94 10.33
CA VAL A 98 5.45 11.17 9.58
C VAL A 98 4.45 10.06 9.84
N LEU A 99 3.37 10.38 10.55
CA LEU A 99 2.28 9.45 10.86
C LEU A 99 1.26 9.42 9.71
N GLY A 100 1.49 8.58 8.71
CA GLY A 100 0.61 8.39 7.55
C GLY A 100 -0.34 7.20 7.69
N GLY A 101 -1.37 7.13 6.85
CA GLY A 101 -2.29 5.99 6.79
C GLY A 101 -1.76 4.82 5.96
N SER A 102 -2.56 3.76 5.84
CA SER A 102 -2.15 2.52 5.17
C SER A 102 -1.79 2.73 3.70
N SER A 103 -2.58 3.50 2.96
CA SER A 103 -2.29 3.85 1.57
C SER A 103 -1.00 4.65 1.41
N SER A 104 -0.68 5.54 2.36
CA SER A 104 0.59 6.29 2.34
C SER A 104 1.80 5.35 2.40
N GLY A 105 1.70 4.27 3.17
CA GLY A 105 2.71 3.21 3.20
C GLY A 105 2.83 2.48 1.86
N THR A 106 1.70 2.17 1.21
CA THR A 106 1.68 1.55 -0.13
C THR A 106 2.38 2.44 -1.16
N LEU A 107 2.05 3.75 -1.15
CA LEU A 107 2.65 4.71 -2.06
C LEU A 107 4.16 4.84 -1.83
N LEU A 108 4.59 4.88 -0.57
CA LEU A 108 6.01 4.93 -0.23
C LEU A 108 6.73 3.67 -0.70
N ALA A 109 6.18 2.48 -0.45
CA ALA A 109 6.79 1.21 -0.89
C ALA A 109 6.95 1.16 -2.41
N ALA A 110 5.92 1.59 -3.17
CA ALA A 110 5.98 1.70 -4.63
C ALA A 110 7.03 2.70 -5.09
N ALA A 111 7.11 3.87 -4.45
CA ALA A 111 8.11 4.88 -4.77
C ALA A 111 9.53 4.37 -4.53
N LEU A 112 9.76 3.65 -3.45
CA LEU A 112 11.07 3.04 -3.17
C LEU A 112 11.43 1.97 -4.21
N LYS A 113 10.46 1.14 -4.66
CA LYS A 113 10.67 0.20 -5.77
C LYS A 113 11.02 0.94 -7.05
N TYR A 114 10.25 1.97 -7.41
CA TYR A 114 10.52 2.80 -8.57
C TYR A 114 11.92 3.43 -8.51
N CYS A 115 12.31 4.02 -7.38
CA CYS A 115 13.63 4.65 -7.23
C CYS A 115 14.80 3.66 -7.40
N ARG A 116 14.66 2.42 -6.89
CA ARG A 116 15.69 1.38 -7.04
C ARG A 116 15.91 0.93 -8.48
N GLU A 117 14.94 1.10 -9.35
CA GLU A 117 15.04 0.78 -10.79
C GLU A 117 15.70 1.90 -11.60
N GLN A 118 15.93 3.09 -11.01
CA GLN A 118 16.50 4.21 -11.76
C GLN A 118 18.01 4.12 -11.80
N THR A 119 18.58 4.47 -12.95
CA THR A 119 20.04 4.53 -13.17
C THR A 119 20.64 5.91 -12.92
N ALA A 120 19.81 6.92 -12.75
CA ALA A 120 20.19 8.31 -12.48
C ALA A 120 19.29 8.92 -11.39
N PRO A 121 19.77 9.92 -10.63
CA PRO A 121 18.96 10.60 -9.63
C PRO A 121 17.68 11.20 -10.22
N LYS A 122 16.55 10.99 -9.52
CA LYS A 122 15.22 11.54 -9.87
C LYS A 122 14.56 12.20 -8.67
N LYS A 123 13.81 13.26 -8.93
CA LYS A 123 12.88 13.85 -7.96
C LYS A 123 11.57 13.11 -8.05
N VAL A 124 11.22 12.39 -6.99
CA VAL A 124 9.98 11.60 -6.90
C VAL A 124 9.09 12.18 -5.83
N VAL A 125 7.86 12.51 -6.20
CA VAL A 125 6.84 13.01 -5.26
C VAL A 125 5.90 11.88 -4.89
N VAL A 126 5.62 11.76 -3.59
CA VAL A 126 4.68 10.79 -3.01
C VAL A 126 3.66 11.52 -2.15
N PHE A 127 2.41 11.13 -2.23
CA PHE A 127 1.38 11.67 -1.34
C PHE A 127 1.36 10.94 0.00
N VAL A 128 1.22 11.70 1.09
CA VAL A 128 0.73 11.20 2.37
C VAL A 128 -0.77 11.48 2.39
N CYS A 129 -1.57 10.45 2.07
CA CYS A 129 -2.98 10.61 1.72
C CYS A 129 -3.85 11.00 2.90
N ASP A 130 -3.59 10.41 4.08
CA ASP A 130 -4.31 10.69 5.31
C ASP A 130 -3.43 10.47 6.55
N THR A 131 -3.97 10.84 7.70
CA THR A 131 -3.28 10.67 8.98
C THR A 131 -3.39 9.23 9.50
N GLY A 132 -2.32 8.73 10.11
CA GLY A 132 -2.27 7.43 10.76
C GLY A 132 -3.17 7.28 11.99
N ASN A 133 -3.79 8.34 12.49
CA ASN A 133 -4.68 8.28 13.66
C ASN A 133 -5.81 7.27 13.53
N LYS A 134 -6.32 7.04 12.31
CA LYS A 134 -7.35 6.04 12.01
C LYS A 134 -6.83 4.60 12.13
N TYR A 135 -5.53 4.40 12.15
CA TYR A 135 -4.85 3.11 12.03
C TYR A 135 -4.09 2.71 13.29
N LEU A 136 -4.27 3.44 14.40
CA LEU A 136 -3.60 3.17 15.68
C LEU A 136 -3.96 1.78 16.25
N SER A 137 -5.17 1.29 16.00
CA SER A 137 -5.61 -0.05 16.38
C SER A 137 -5.31 -1.13 15.33
N LYS A 138 -4.73 -0.77 14.19
CA LYS A 138 -4.40 -1.65 13.06
C LYS A 138 -2.89 -1.67 12.84
N MET A 139 -2.39 -1.11 11.74
CA MET A 139 -0.98 -1.19 11.34
C MET A 139 0.01 -0.60 12.37
N TYR A 140 -0.42 0.27 13.27
CA TYR A 140 0.42 0.81 14.35
C TYR A 140 0.29 0.04 15.67
N ASN A 141 -0.51 -1.03 15.70
CA ASN A 141 -0.66 -1.92 16.84
C ASN A 141 0.07 -3.24 16.57
N ASP A 142 1.11 -3.56 17.36
CA ASP A 142 1.91 -4.78 17.17
C ASP A 142 1.09 -6.05 17.33
N TYR A 143 0.11 -6.08 18.23
CA TYR A 143 -0.76 -7.25 18.40
C TYR A 143 -1.59 -7.49 17.14
N TRP A 144 -2.16 -6.44 16.56
CA TRP A 144 -2.91 -6.56 15.32
C TRP A 144 -2.03 -7.02 14.16
N MET A 145 -0.82 -6.47 14.06
CA MET A 145 0.16 -6.86 13.04
C MET A 145 0.59 -8.33 13.17
N LEU A 146 0.78 -8.80 14.40
CA LEU A 146 1.10 -10.20 14.69
C LEU A 146 -0.08 -11.13 14.38
N ASP A 147 -1.32 -10.73 14.74
CA ASP A 147 -2.53 -11.53 14.55
C ASP A 147 -2.88 -11.72 13.07
N ASN A 148 -2.47 -10.77 12.23
CA ASN A 148 -2.63 -10.84 10.78
C ASN A 148 -1.39 -11.38 10.05
N GLY A 149 -0.36 -11.82 10.76
CA GLY A 149 0.84 -12.43 10.18
C GLY A 149 1.80 -11.44 9.51
N PHE A 150 1.67 -10.15 9.79
CA PHE A 150 2.56 -9.11 9.24
C PHE A 150 3.84 -8.92 10.04
N LEU A 151 3.83 -9.29 11.32
CA LEU A 151 5.01 -9.40 12.18
C LEU A 151 5.18 -10.83 12.65
N GLU A 152 6.42 -11.23 12.85
CA GLU A 152 6.77 -12.51 13.48
C GLU A 152 7.01 -12.30 14.96
N ARG A 153 6.60 -13.27 15.76
CA ARG A 153 6.89 -13.28 17.18
C ARG A 153 8.32 -13.78 17.37
N GLU A 154 9.19 -12.94 17.94
CA GLU A 154 10.43 -13.43 18.48
C GLU A 154 10.13 -14.13 19.81
N ALA A 155 10.32 -15.46 19.85
CA ALA A 155 10.25 -16.21 21.09
C ALA A 155 11.40 -15.78 21.99
N LYS A 156 11.08 -15.24 23.17
CA LYS A 156 12.09 -14.80 24.14
C LYS A 156 12.53 -15.93 25.08
N GLY A 157 11.82 -17.07 25.01
CA GLY A 157 12.09 -18.23 25.87
C GLY A 157 11.69 -18.01 27.32
N ASP A 158 10.80 -17.07 27.61
CA ASP A 158 10.33 -16.75 28.94
C ASP A 158 8.79 -16.84 29.06
N LEU A 159 8.26 -16.61 30.25
CA LEU A 159 6.81 -16.65 30.51
C LEU A 159 6.00 -15.63 29.70
N SER A 160 6.62 -14.58 29.16
CA SER A 160 5.93 -13.60 28.31
C SER A 160 5.44 -14.21 26.99
N ASP A 161 6.07 -15.30 26.54
CA ASP A 161 5.65 -16.03 25.35
C ASP A 161 4.31 -16.76 25.55
N LEU A 162 3.94 -17.00 26.79
CA LEU A 162 2.71 -17.68 27.20
C LEU A 162 1.53 -16.71 27.46
N ILE A 163 1.77 -15.41 27.47
CA ILE A 163 0.71 -14.44 27.73
C ILE A 163 -0.22 -14.41 26.51
N LEU A 164 -1.46 -14.88 26.74
CA LEU A 164 -2.54 -14.82 25.76
C LEU A 164 -2.91 -13.35 25.52
N ARG A 165 -3.02 -12.96 24.26
CA ARG A 165 -3.42 -11.64 23.88
C ARG A 165 -4.89 -11.39 24.23
N PRO A 166 -5.22 -10.22 24.78
CA PRO A 166 -6.62 -9.93 25.16
C PRO A 166 -7.60 -9.88 23.97
N TYR A 167 -7.09 -9.77 22.74
CA TYR A 167 -7.91 -9.61 21.53
C TYR A 167 -7.67 -10.67 20.45
N ALA A 168 -6.81 -11.66 20.70
CA ALA A 168 -6.68 -12.78 19.77
C ALA A 168 -8.02 -13.53 19.72
N LYS A 169 -8.59 -13.75 18.54
CA LYS A 169 -9.63 -14.76 18.36
C LYS A 169 -9.09 -16.03 19.01
N ARG A 170 -9.79 -16.54 20.00
CA ARG A 170 -9.43 -17.81 20.64
C ARG A 170 -9.62 -18.89 19.60
N ASP A 171 -8.57 -19.20 18.87
CA ASP A 171 -8.49 -20.51 18.26
C ASP A 171 -8.51 -21.49 19.42
N THR A 172 -9.55 -22.28 19.50
CA THR A 172 -9.75 -23.29 20.53
C THR A 172 -8.55 -24.20 20.46
N VAL A 173 -7.63 -24.07 21.43
CA VAL A 173 -6.60 -25.08 21.61
C VAL A 173 -7.31 -26.33 22.03
N VAL A 174 -7.55 -27.23 21.10
CA VAL A 174 -8.00 -28.60 21.40
C VAL A 174 -6.81 -29.28 22.03
N VAL A 175 -6.77 -29.30 23.36
CA VAL A 175 -5.87 -30.20 24.10
C VAL A 175 -6.49 -31.57 23.92
N SER A 176 -5.92 -32.38 23.04
CA SER A 176 -6.24 -33.81 22.99
C SER A 176 -5.73 -34.47 24.27
N PRO A 177 -6.54 -35.37 24.89
CA PRO A 177 -6.16 -36.06 26.13
C PRO A 177 -4.95 -36.97 25.94
#